data_a64ffe3171caf37d38ee5a63db596ff8
#
_entry.id   a64ffe3171caf37d38ee5a63db596ff8
#
_cell.length_a   1.000
_cell.length_b   1.000
_cell.length_c   1.000
_cell.angle_alpha   90.00
_cell.angle_beta   90.00
_cell.angle_gamma   90.00
#
_symmetry.space_group_name_H-M   'P 1'
#
loop_
_entity.id
_entity.type
_entity.pdbx_description
1 polymer ?
#
loop_
_entity_poly.entity_id
_entity_poly.type
_entity_poly.pdbx_seq_one_letter_code
_entity_poly.pdbx_strand_id
1 'polypeptide(L)'
;MYDSFKTKKTLKIGKKTYTYFSFKAAEKNGLKNISSLPFSIKVLLENLIRNEDGTTVSVDDIKDFDNWKTNKKINREINFRPARVLMQDFTGVPAVVDLASMRSAIMSEKGDPKNCLLYTSP
;
A
#
# COMPACT_ATOMS: atom_id res chain seq x y z
N MET A 1 9.84 -10.31 1.20
CA MET A 1 8.70 -9.76 0.44
C MET A 1 7.75 -10.91 0.17
N TYR A 2 6.56 -10.83 0.73
CA TYR A 2 5.53 -11.85 0.53
C TYR A 2 4.90 -11.67 -0.86
N ASP A 3 4.45 -12.72 -1.48
CA ASP A 3 3.66 -12.74 -2.71
C ASP A 3 2.76 -13.99 -2.69
N SER A 4 1.83 -14.00 -1.74
CA SER A 4 0.99 -15.15 -1.44
C SER A 4 0.16 -15.60 -2.64
N PHE A 5 -0.18 -14.68 -3.53
CA PHE A 5 -0.93 -14.97 -4.75
C PHE A 5 -0.05 -15.15 -5.99
N LYS A 6 1.28 -15.18 -5.85
CA LYS A 6 2.25 -15.36 -6.95
C LYS A 6 1.99 -14.41 -8.12
N THR A 7 1.76 -13.16 -7.80
CA THR A 7 1.34 -12.11 -8.74
C THR A 7 2.49 -11.42 -9.43
N LYS A 8 3.68 -11.43 -8.83
CA LYS A 8 4.87 -10.75 -9.36
C LYS A 8 5.30 -11.35 -10.68
N LYS A 9 5.28 -10.55 -11.72
CA LYS A 9 5.66 -10.92 -13.09
C LYS A 9 6.61 -9.89 -13.67
N THR A 10 7.29 -10.28 -14.73
CA THR A 10 8.18 -9.40 -15.48
C THR A 10 7.65 -9.16 -16.88
N LEU A 11 7.76 -7.92 -17.33
CA LEU A 11 7.43 -7.50 -18.67
C LEU A 11 8.69 -6.92 -19.31
N LYS A 12 9.08 -7.48 -20.45
CA LYS A 12 10.22 -6.99 -21.23
C LYS A 12 9.71 -6.12 -22.38
N ILE A 13 10.16 -4.88 -22.41
CA ILE A 13 9.84 -3.93 -23.49
C ILE A 13 11.17 -3.43 -24.08
N GLY A 14 11.50 -3.89 -25.28
CA GLY A 14 12.78 -3.63 -25.91
C GLY A 14 13.93 -4.18 -25.05
N LYS A 15 14.85 -3.31 -24.65
CA LYS A 15 16.00 -3.67 -23.79
C LYS A 15 15.73 -3.55 -22.29
N LYS A 16 14.55 -3.05 -21.88
CA LYS A 16 14.20 -2.82 -20.48
C LYS A 16 13.28 -3.91 -19.96
N THR A 17 13.47 -4.30 -18.70
CA THR A 17 12.63 -5.25 -17.99
C THR A 17 11.93 -4.54 -16.85
N TYR A 18 10.60 -4.67 -16.78
CA TYR A 18 9.76 -4.08 -15.75
C TYR A 18 9.13 -5.17 -14.91
N THR A 19 8.99 -4.92 -13.62
CA THR A 19 8.24 -5.79 -12.72
C THR A 19 6.85 -5.22 -12.51
N TYR A 20 5.83 -6.09 -12.57
CA TYR A 20 4.45 -5.73 -12.30
C TYR A 20 3.73 -6.83 -11.53
N PHE A 21 2.58 -6.50 -10.95
CA PHE A 21 1.75 -7.44 -10.21
C PHE A 21 0.50 -7.78 -11.02
N SER A 22 0.39 -9.05 -11.40
CA SER A 22 -0.62 -9.52 -12.37
C SER A 22 -1.92 -9.93 -11.69
N PHE A 23 -3.02 -9.26 -12.00
CA PHE A 23 -4.36 -9.67 -11.55
C PHE A 23 -4.79 -11.02 -12.14
N LYS A 24 -4.40 -11.32 -13.38
CA LYS A 24 -4.66 -12.64 -13.97
C LYS A 24 -4.01 -13.77 -13.19
N ALA A 25 -2.82 -13.53 -12.63
CA ALA A 25 -2.17 -14.50 -11.76
C ALA A 25 -2.88 -14.60 -10.41
N ALA A 26 -3.30 -13.48 -9.84
CA ALA A 26 -4.07 -13.45 -8.59
C ALA A 26 -5.39 -14.22 -8.72
N GLU A 27 -6.09 -14.08 -9.84
CA GLU A 27 -7.33 -14.83 -10.12
C GLU A 27 -7.12 -16.33 -10.16
N LYS A 28 -6.04 -16.78 -10.78
CA LYS A 28 -5.68 -18.21 -10.81
C LYS A 28 -5.32 -18.76 -9.42
N ASN A 29 -4.86 -17.90 -8.53
CA ASN A 29 -4.37 -18.29 -7.21
C ASN A 29 -5.34 -17.94 -6.05
N GLY A 30 -6.62 -17.67 -6.35
CA GLY A 30 -7.66 -17.63 -5.34
C GLY A 30 -8.53 -16.37 -5.27
N LEU A 31 -8.22 -15.30 -6.01
CA LEU A 31 -9.02 -14.07 -6.06
C LEU A 31 -9.92 -14.08 -7.31
N LYS A 32 -11.09 -14.69 -7.22
CA LYS A 32 -11.91 -15.04 -8.40
C LYS A 32 -12.59 -13.87 -9.10
N ASN A 33 -12.91 -12.79 -8.40
CA ASN A 33 -13.82 -11.74 -8.89
C ASN A 33 -13.16 -10.38 -9.11
N ILE A 34 -11.83 -10.30 -9.07
CA ILE A 34 -11.11 -9.04 -9.09
C ILE A 34 -11.10 -8.34 -10.45
N SER A 35 -11.23 -9.08 -11.55
CA SER A 35 -11.31 -8.49 -12.91
C SER A 35 -12.51 -7.58 -13.07
N SER A 36 -13.59 -7.86 -12.36
CA SER A 36 -14.83 -7.10 -12.44
C SER A 36 -14.90 -5.89 -11.50
N LEU A 37 -13.87 -5.64 -10.70
CA LEU A 37 -13.80 -4.49 -9.80
C LEU A 37 -13.64 -3.18 -10.58
N PRO A 38 -14.15 -2.04 -10.05
CA PRO A 38 -13.84 -0.72 -10.59
C PRO A 38 -12.34 -0.45 -10.61
N PHE A 39 -11.86 0.39 -11.52
CA PHE A 39 -10.44 0.71 -11.64
C PHE A 39 -9.85 1.31 -10.36
N SER A 40 -10.60 2.19 -9.66
CA SER A 40 -10.18 2.76 -8.37
C SER A 40 -9.91 1.68 -7.32
N ILE A 41 -10.79 0.69 -7.23
CA ILE A 41 -10.63 -0.44 -6.31
C ILE A 41 -9.48 -1.36 -6.73
N LYS A 42 -9.26 -1.53 -8.03
CA LYS A 42 -8.09 -2.26 -8.54
C LYS A 42 -6.78 -1.60 -8.18
N VAL A 43 -6.72 -0.26 -8.18
CA VAL A 43 -5.52 0.48 -7.74
C VAL A 43 -5.23 0.22 -6.26
N LEU A 44 -6.25 0.24 -5.41
CA LEU A 44 -6.09 -0.09 -3.98
C LEU A 44 -5.63 -1.54 -3.79
N LEU A 45 -6.26 -2.48 -4.48
CA LEU A 45 -5.89 -3.89 -4.43
C LEU A 45 -4.44 -4.12 -4.89
N GLU A 46 -4.01 -3.50 -5.98
CA GLU A 46 -2.63 -3.61 -6.46
C GLU A 46 -1.64 -3.07 -5.44
N ASN A 47 -1.96 -1.97 -4.78
CA ASN A 47 -1.14 -1.42 -3.71
C ASN A 47 -0.97 -2.40 -2.54
N LEU A 48 -2.05 -3.06 -2.11
CA LEU A 48 -1.97 -4.08 -1.05
C LEU A 48 -1.16 -5.30 -1.49
N ILE A 49 -1.39 -5.82 -2.69
CA ILE A 49 -0.63 -6.96 -3.24
C ILE A 49 0.86 -6.64 -3.28
N ARG A 50 1.22 -5.44 -3.74
CA ARG A 50 2.61 -4.98 -3.83
C ARG A 50 3.29 -4.86 -2.48
N ASN A 51 2.55 -4.46 -1.45
CA ASN A 51 3.06 -4.17 -0.12
C ASN A 51 2.71 -5.24 0.92
N GLU A 52 2.31 -6.43 0.49
CA GLU A 52 2.05 -7.56 1.39
C GLU A 52 3.29 -7.87 2.23
N ASP A 53 3.15 -7.84 3.55
CA ASP A 53 4.23 -8.06 4.51
C ASP A 53 3.85 -9.00 5.66
N GLY A 54 2.60 -9.46 5.70
CA GLY A 54 2.07 -10.36 6.73
C GLY A 54 1.79 -9.68 8.08
N THR A 55 2.10 -8.39 8.21
CA THR A 55 1.89 -7.61 9.43
C THR A 55 0.95 -6.43 9.20
N THR A 56 1.36 -5.45 8.42
CA THR A 56 0.52 -4.28 8.08
C THR A 56 -0.44 -4.57 6.94
N VAL A 57 -0.06 -5.43 6.00
CA VAL A 57 -0.90 -5.91 4.91
C VAL A 57 -0.89 -7.44 4.93
N SER A 58 -2.00 -8.02 5.33
CA SER A 58 -2.20 -9.47 5.42
C SER A 58 -2.86 -10.04 4.17
N VAL A 59 -2.81 -11.36 4.05
CA VAL A 59 -3.54 -12.10 3.00
C VAL A 59 -5.05 -11.86 3.10
N ASP A 60 -5.59 -11.72 4.33
CA ASP A 60 -7.02 -11.53 4.55
C ASP A 60 -7.48 -10.15 4.09
N ASP A 61 -6.64 -9.11 4.23
CA ASP A 61 -6.92 -7.78 3.69
C ASP A 61 -7.08 -7.82 2.17
N ILE A 62 -6.26 -8.61 1.49
CA ILE A 62 -6.33 -8.80 0.04
C ILE A 62 -7.54 -9.61 -0.37
N LYS A 63 -7.89 -10.67 0.37
CA LYS A 63 -9.07 -11.52 0.09
C LYS A 63 -10.39 -10.78 0.22
N ASP A 64 -10.47 -9.77 1.07
CA ASP A 64 -11.70 -8.99 1.26
C ASP A 64 -12.13 -8.28 -0.03
N PHE A 65 -11.20 -7.98 -0.93
CA PHE A 65 -11.52 -7.41 -2.24
C PHE A 65 -12.28 -8.37 -3.17
N ASP A 66 -12.11 -9.67 -3.01
CA ASP A 66 -12.84 -10.67 -3.80
C ASP A 66 -14.36 -10.59 -3.54
N ASN A 67 -14.74 -10.21 -2.33
CA ASN A 67 -16.13 -10.08 -1.89
C ASN A 67 -16.67 -8.64 -1.91
N TRP A 68 -15.89 -7.68 -2.39
CA TRP A 68 -16.26 -6.26 -2.33
C TRP A 68 -17.61 -5.94 -3.00
N LYS A 69 -17.93 -6.60 -4.10
CA LYS A 69 -19.21 -6.39 -4.81
C LYS A 69 -20.40 -7.02 -4.09
N THR A 70 -20.20 -8.15 -3.47
CA THR A 70 -21.26 -8.96 -2.85
C THR A 70 -21.53 -8.56 -1.41
N ASN A 71 -20.50 -8.13 -0.69
CA ASN A 71 -20.60 -7.75 0.70
C ASN A 71 -20.40 -6.23 0.88
N LYS A 72 -21.47 -5.47 0.66
CA LYS A 72 -21.48 -4.00 0.85
C LYS A 72 -21.29 -3.54 2.31
N LYS A 73 -21.22 -4.47 3.27
CA LYS A 73 -21.04 -4.18 4.70
C LYS A 73 -19.61 -4.41 5.18
N ILE A 74 -18.65 -4.61 4.28
CA ILE A 74 -17.25 -4.69 4.69
C ILE A 74 -16.86 -3.32 5.26
N ASN A 75 -16.75 -3.24 6.57
CA ASN A 75 -16.24 -2.08 7.29
C ASN A 75 -14.86 -2.47 7.83
N ARG A 76 -13.86 -2.38 6.97
CA ARG A 76 -12.48 -2.72 7.29
C ARG A 76 -11.55 -1.63 6.81
N GLU A 77 -10.67 -1.22 7.68
CA GLU A 77 -9.58 -0.32 7.32
C GLU A 77 -8.48 -1.08 6.57
N ILE A 78 -7.87 -0.44 5.59
CA ILE A 78 -6.75 -0.97 4.83
C ILE A 78 -5.54 -0.05 4.96
N ASN A 79 -4.35 -0.64 5.01
CA ASN A 79 -3.09 0.09 5.05
C ASN A 79 -2.61 0.42 3.64
N PHE A 80 -3.06 1.56 3.11
CA PHE A 80 -2.62 2.05 1.81
C PHE A 80 -1.27 2.74 1.92
N ARG A 81 -0.33 2.38 1.04
CA ARG A 81 1.02 2.98 0.96
C ARG A 81 1.16 3.81 -0.31
N PRO A 82 0.90 5.12 -0.25
CA PRO A 82 1.07 5.98 -1.42
C PRO A 82 2.55 6.09 -1.80
N ALA A 83 2.83 6.05 -3.10
CA ALA A 83 4.17 6.30 -3.62
C ALA A 83 4.52 7.80 -3.60
N ARG A 84 3.51 8.66 -3.66
CA ARG A 84 3.66 10.11 -3.63
C ARG A 84 2.42 10.75 -3.03
N VAL A 85 2.63 11.76 -2.19
CA VAL A 85 1.57 12.62 -1.65
C VAL A 85 1.74 14.01 -2.24
N LEU A 86 0.70 14.52 -2.89
CA LEU A 86 0.65 15.89 -3.38
C LEU A 86 0.00 16.76 -2.30
N MET A 87 0.72 17.78 -1.86
CA MET A 87 0.22 18.78 -0.92
C MET A 87 0.25 20.16 -1.56
N GLN A 88 -0.73 21.00 -1.24
CA GLN A 88 -0.72 22.39 -1.64
C GLN A 88 0.32 23.21 -0.82
N ASP A 89 0.69 24.40 -1.27
CA ASP A 89 1.82 25.18 -0.73
C ASP A 89 1.79 25.37 0.79
N PHE A 90 0.66 25.65 1.38
CA PHE A 90 0.55 25.86 2.84
C PHE A 90 0.32 24.56 3.63
N THR A 91 -0.12 23.48 3.03
CA THR A 91 -0.37 22.20 3.72
C THR A 91 0.93 21.49 4.09
N GLY A 92 2.02 21.74 3.39
CA GLY A 92 3.33 21.19 3.71
C GLY A 92 3.88 21.67 5.05
N VAL A 93 3.62 22.92 5.44
CA VAL A 93 4.07 23.50 6.71
C VAL A 93 3.43 22.79 7.92
N PRO A 94 2.11 22.61 8.03
CA PRO A 94 1.49 21.85 9.11
C PRO A 94 2.03 20.42 9.21
N ALA A 95 2.18 19.72 8.10
CA ALA A 95 2.72 18.36 8.09
C ALA A 95 4.15 18.32 8.67
N VAL A 96 5.02 19.24 8.30
CA VAL A 96 6.39 19.34 8.85
C VAL A 96 6.36 19.65 10.34
N VAL A 97 5.47 20.53 10.79
CA VAL A 97 5.32 20.86 12.21
C VAL A 97 4.86 19.64 13.01
N ASP A 98 3.88 18.88 12.52
CA ASP A 98 3.40 17.68 13.18
C ASP A 98 4.51 16.63 13.32
N LEU A 99 5.27 16.40 12.26
CA LEU A 99 6.39 15.47 12.27
C LEU A 99 7.51 15.93 13.22
N ALA A 100 7.81 17.23 13.27
CA ALA A 100 8.77 17.79 14.21
C ALA A 100 8.30 17.61 15.66
N SER A 101 7.00 17.81 15.92
CA SER A 101 6.39 17.59 17.24
C SER A 101 6.46 16.13 17.67
N MET A 102 6.27 15.18 16.75
CA MET A 102 6.44 13.74 17.02
C MET A 102 7.87 13.42 17.43
N ARG A 103 8.88 13.99 16.77
CA ARG A 103 10.29 13.80 17.16
C ARG A 103 10.58 14.37 18.54
N SER A 104 10.05 15.55 18.84
CA SER A 104 10.18 16.17 20.17
C SER A 104 9.53 15.31 21.26
N ALA A 105 8.37 14.75 20.99
CA ALA A 105 7.69 13.84 21.91
C ALA A 105 8.53 12.59 22.20
N ILE A 106 9.12 11.98 21.17
CA ILE A 106 10.01 10.82 21.33
C ILE A 106 11.21 11.16 22.20
N MET A 107 11.81 12.35 22.00
CA MET A 107 12.91 12.80 22.85
C MET A 107 12.49 12.97 24.32
N SER A 108 11.32 13.55 24.57
CA SER A 108 10.80 13.75 25.93
C SER A 108 10.56 12.42 26.66
N GLU A 109 10.18 11.39 25.94
CA GLU A 109 10.05 10.00 26.42
C GLU A 109 11.38 9.22 26.45
N LYS A 110 12.50 9.90 26.29
CA LYS A 110 13.86 9.32 26.26
C LYS A 110 14.08 8.30 25.13
N GLY A 111 13.30 8.38 24.06
CA GLY A 111 13.49 7.58 22.85
C GLY A 111 14.46 8.26 21.87
N ASP A 112 14.95 7.52 20.88
CA ASP A 112 15.78 8.07 19.82
C ASP A 112 14.90 8.71 18.74
N PRO A 113 14.97 10.03 18.53
CA PRO A 113 14.17 10.73 17.53
C PRO A 113 14.51 10.32 16.10
N LYS A 114 15.65 9.68 15.86
CA LYS A 114 16.01 9.11 14.55
C LYS A 114 15.11 7.97 14.12
N ASN A 115 14.46 7.31 15.07
CA ASN A 115 13.48 6.26 14.79
C ASN A 115 12.12 6.82 14.35
N CYS A 116 11.90 8.11 14.52
CA CYS A 116 10.73 8.80 13.96
C CYS A 116 10.99 9.05 12.47
N LEU A 117 10.18 8.44 11.63
CA LEU A 117 10.32 8.48 10.18
C LEU A 117 10.05 9.87 9.61
N LEU A 118 11.09 10.64 9.48
CA LEU A 118 11.11 11.86 8.70
C LEU A 118 12.14 11.68 7.61
N TYR A 119 11.71 11.09 6.49
CA TYR A 119 12.53 11.20 5.30
C TYR A 119 12.02 12.26 4.39
N THR A 120 12.90 13.11 4.05
CA THR A 120 13.01 13.53 2.66
C THR A 120 13.91 12.50 1.97
N SER A 121 13.37 11.69 1.12
CA SER A 121 14.19 10.98 0.16
C SER A 121 14.88 12.01 -0.72
N PRO A 122 16.18 11.89 -0.99
CA PRO A 122 16.85 12.74 -1.95
C PRO A 122 16.28 12.57 -3.35
#